data_8755fc8100fa1aaafc46c0877c714738
#
_entry.id   8755fc8100fa1aaafc46c0877c714738
#
_cell.length_a   1.000
_cell.length_b   1.000
_cell.length_c   1.000
_cell.angle_alpha   90.00
_cell.angle_beta   90.00
_cell.angle_gamma   90.00
#
_symmetry.space_group_name_H-M   'P 1'
#
loop_
_entity.id
_entity.type
_entity.pdbx_description
1 polymer ?
#
loop_
_entity_poly.entity_id
_entity_poly.type
_entity_poly.pdbx_seq_one_letter_code
_entity_poly.pdbx_strand_id
1 'polypeptide(L)'
;MPRWGGEEFLILLPETNLKGAVLRGNKIRKLISAKPIIHEGQEIHVTMSFGVSEYNGSTHIEKTIDLADQRLYLAKNSGRNKVVSEDA
;
A
#
# COMPACT_ATOMS: atom_id res chain seq x y z
N MET A 1 -4.25 23.23 -1.86
CA MET A 1 -3.47 22.36 -1.00
C MET A 1 -2.85 21.22 -1.79
N PRO A 2 -1.57 20.95 -1.62
CA PRO A 2 -0.96 19.85 -2.33
C PRO A 2 -1.63 18.52 -1.96
N ARG A 3 -1.77 17.69 -2.93
CA ARG A 3 -2.33 16.36 -2.68
C ARG A 3 -1.22 15.42 -2.29
N TRP A 4 -1.12 15.20 -1.01
CA TRP A 4 -0.25 14.16 -0.51
C TRP A 4 -1.01 12.85 -0.54
N GLY A 5 -0.40 11.82 -1.03
CA GLY A 5 -1.04 10.52 -1.11
C GLY A 5 -1.83 10.28 -2.39
N GLY A 6 -1.70 11.16 -3.37
CA GLY A 6 -2.25 10.91 -4.69
C GLY A 6 -1.36 10.02 -5.55
N GLU A 7 -0.16 9.75 -5.09
CA GLU A 7 0.79 8.94 -5.84
C GLU A 7 0.70 7.48 -5.43
N GLU A 8 0.77 6.62 -6.40
CA GLU A 8 0.74 5.20 -6.19
C GLU A 8 2.14 4.64 -6.40
N PHE A 9 2.52 3.70 -5.55
CA PHE A 9 3.80 3.03 -5.65
C PHE A 9 3.59 1.55 -5.87
N LEU A 10 4.30 1.01 -6.84
CA LEU A 10 4.35 -0.42 -7.05
C LEU A 10 5.66 -0.95 -6.45
N ILE A 11 5.53 -1.86 -5.52
CA ILE A 11 6.70 -2.48 -4.89
C ILE A 11 6.69 -3.95 -5.27
N LEU A 12 7.78 -4.41 -5.89
CA LEU A 12 7.95 -5.81 -6.22
C LEU A 12 8.79 -6.47 -5.14
N LEU A 13 8.26 -7.54 -4.57
CA LEU A 13 8.93 -8.30 -3.53
C LEU A 13 9.21 -9.70 -4.07
N PRO A 14 10.41 -9.94 -4.63
CA PRO A 14 10.73 -11.26 -5.16
C PRO A 14 10.72 -12.31 -4.06
N GLU A 15 10.29 -13.51 -4.44
CA GLU A 15 10.23 -14.65 -3.53
C GLU A 15 9.43 -14.39 -2.25
N THR A 16 8.45 -13.49 -2.35
CA THR A 16 7.60 -13.13 -1.20
C THR A 16 6.17 -13.53 -1.53
N ASN A 17 5.56 -14.36 -0.68
CA ASN A 17 4.16 -14.73 -0.85
C ASN A 17 3.24 -13.62 -0.33
N LEU A 18 1.93 -13.79 -0.54
CA LEU A 18 0.95 -12.78 -0.16
C LEU A 18 1.02 -12.45 1.33
N LYS A 19 1.15 -13.45 2.17
CA LYS A 19 1.24 -13.25 3.62
C LYS A 19 2.46 -12.41 4.00
N GLY A 20 3.60 -12.70 3.39
CA GLY A 20 4.82 -11.91 3.62
C GLY A 20 4.68 -10.49 3.11
N ALA A 21 4.01 -10.29 1.98
CA ALA A 21 3.77 -8.95 1.44
C ALA A 21 2.86 -8.14 2.38
N VAL A 22 1.84 -8.75 2.95
CA VAL A 22 0.96 -8.10 3.92
C VAL A 22 1.74 -7.69 5.17
N LEU A 23 2.58 -8.58 5.68
CA LEU A 23 3.40 -8.28 6.86
C LEU A 23 4.33 -7.10 6.61
N ARG A 24 4.99 -7.08 5.44
CA ARG A 24 5.89 -5.98 5.08
C ARG A 24 5.15 -4.68 4.86
N GLY A 25 4.00 -4.74 4.20
CA GLY A 25 3.15 -3.57 3.98
C GLY A 25 2.69 -2.96 5.29
N ASN A 26 2.24 -3.79 6.23
CA ASN A 26 1.84 -3.31 7.55
C ASN A 26 3.01 -2.71 8.32
N LYS A 27 4.19 -3.30 8.21
CA LYS A 27 5.38 -2.77 8.87
C LYS A 27 5.72 -1.37 8.34
N ILE A 28 5.72 -1.20 7.03
CA ILE A 28 5.99 0.10 6.41
C ILE A 28 4.90 1.09 6.81
N ARG A 29 3.65 0.69 6.75
CA ARG A 29 2.51 1.52 7.11
C ARG A 29 2.64 2.06 8.53
N LYS A 30 2.99 1.20 9.47
CA LYS A 30 3.16 1.59 10.87
C LYS A 30 4.35 2.52 11.07
N LEU A 31 5.44 2.27 10.36
CA LEU A 31 6.62 3.15 10.45
C LEU A 31 6.31 4.55 9.95
N ILE A 32 5.56 4.66 8.86
CA ILE A 32 5.22 5.95 8.28
C ILE A 32 4.26 6.72 9.18
N SER A 33 3.27 6.05 9.76
CA SER A 33 2.25 6.72 10.58
C SER A 33 2.72 6.97 12.03
N ALA A 34 3.83 6.39 12.43
CA ALA A 34 4.28 6.48 13.82
C ALA A 34 4.82 7.86 14.20
N LYS A 35 5.36 8.58 13.23
CA LYS A 35 5.95 9.89 13.50
C LYS A 35 5.48 10.91 12.48
N PRO A 36 5.10 12.10 12.92
CA PRO A 36 4.76 13.16 11.98
C PRO A 36 6.01 13.66 11.27
N ILE A 37 5.80 14.20 10.09
CA ILE A 37 6.84 14.90 9.34
C ILE A 37 6.81 16.37 9.77
N ILE A 38 7.95 16.91 10.16
CA ILE A 38 8.04 18.31 10.54
C ILE A 38 8.46 19.12 9.31
N HIS A 39 7.64 20.06 8.92
CA HIS A 39 7.93 20.93 7.79
C HIS A 39 7.54 22.35 8.16
N GLU A 40 8.52 23.25 8.11
CA GLU A 40 8.33 24.67 8.45
C GLU A 40 7.65 24.86 9.82
N GLY A 41 8.06 24.05 10.79
CA GLY A 41 7.53 24.13 12.16
C GLY A 41 6.17 23.49 12.35
N GLN A 42 5.60 22.89 11.32
CA GLN A 42 4.30 22.24 11.40
C GLN A 42 4.43 20.73 11.35
N GLU A 43 3.61 20.05 12.14
CA GLU A 43 3.53 18.59 12.10
C GLU A 43 2.58 18.15 11.01
N ILE A 44 3.07 17.28 10.13
CA ILE A 44 2.26 16.69 9.06
C ILE A 44 2.15 15.21 9.33
N HIS A 45 0.94 14.74 9.53
CA HIS A 45 0.67 13.32 9.73
C HIS A 45 0.37 12.67 8.39
N VAL A 46 1.14 11.63 8.06
CA VAL A 46 1.02 10.92 6.80
C VAL A 46 0.68 9.47 7.07
N THR A 47 -0.25 8.93 6.31
CA THR A 47 -0.56 7.51 6.33
C THR A 47 -0.42 6.96 4.93
N MET A 48 -0.25 5.65 4.82
CA MET A 48 -0.22 4.96 3.53
C MET A 48 -1.21 3.83 3.50
N SER A 49 -1.80 3.63 2.33
CA SER A 49 -2.67 2.49 2.06
C SER A 49 -1.98 1.61 1.04
N PHE A 50 -2.20 0.32 1.12
CA PHE A 50 -1.56 -0.66 0.26
C PHE A 50 -2.58 -1.63 -0.30
N GLY A 51 -2.44 -1.94 -1.59
CA GLY A 51 -3.08 -3.10 -2.17
C GLY A 51 -1.98 -4.09 -2.52
N VAL A 52 -2.14 -5.33 -2.14
CA VAL A 52 -1.13 -6.35 -2.40
C VAL A 52 -1.74 -7.55 -3.11
N SER A 53 -0.94 -8.15 -3.97
CA SER A 53 -1.31 -9.39 -4.65
C SER A 53 -0.06 -10.21 -4.87
N GLU A 54 -0.26 -11.49 -5.10
CA GLU A 54 0.83 -12.43 -5.32
C GLU A 54 0.87 -12.83 -6.78
N TYR A 55 2.05 -12.77 -7.40
CA TYR A 55 2.26 -13.26 -8.75
C TYR A 55 2.63 -14.73 -8.69
N ASN A 56 1.79 -15.58 -9.27
CA ASN A 56 1.99 -17.03 -9.23
C ASN A 56 2.66 -17.59 -10.48
N GLY A 57 2.96 -16.74 -11.47
CA GLY A 57 3.62 -17.19 -12.70
C GLY A 57 2.71 -17.80 -13.74
N SER A 58 1.44 -18.03 -13.43
CA SER A 58 0.50 -18.70 -14.34
C SER A 58 -0.30 -17.73 -15.21
N THR A 59 -0.20 -16.44 -14.96
CA THR A 59 -0.90 -15.40 -15.72
C THR A 59 0.08 -14.29 -16.07
N HIS A 60 -0.40 -13.33 -16.87
CA HIS A 60 0.40 -12.15 -17.15
C HIS A 60 0.55 -11.31 -15.89
N ILE A 61 1.72 -10.76 -15.70
CA ILE A 61 2.00 -9.93 -14.51
C ILE A 61 1.08 -8.72 -14.43
N GLU A 62 0.58 -8.23 -15.55
CA GLU A 62 -0.36 -7.12 -15.59
C GLU A 62 -1.62 -7.42 -14.80
N LYS A 63 -2.07 -8.67 -14.78
CA LYS A 63 -3.24 -9.06 -13.98
C LYS A 63 -2.96 -8.97 -12.49
N THR A 64 -1.74 -9.32 -12.10
CA THR A 64 -1.33 -9.20 -10.70
C THR A 64 -1.28 -7.73 -10.28
N ILE A 65 -0.77 -6.87 -11.15
CA ILE A 65 -0.71 -5.43 -10.91
C ILE A 65 -2.12 -4.86 -10.82
N ASP A 66 -3.00 -5.22 -11.75
CA ASP A 66 -4.39 -4.75 -11.74
C ASP A 66 -5.10 -5.15 -10.45
N LEU A 67 -4.86 -6.35 -9.97
CA LEU A 67 -5.46 -6.83 -8.74
C LEU A 67 -4.95 -6.04 -7.54
N ALA A 68 -3.66 -5.73 -7.50
CA ALA A 68 -3.09 -4.91 -6.44
C ALA A 68 -3.68 -3.49 -6.49
N ASP A 69 -3.88 -2.95 -7.68
CA ASP A 69 -4.51 -1.62 -7.85
C ASP A 69 -5.94 -1.61 -7.34
N GLN A 70 -6.71 -2.65 -7.64
CA GLN A 70 -8.09 -2.77 -7.13
C GLN A 70 -8.11 -2.81 -5.61
N ARG A 71 -7.19 -3.57 -5.02
CA ARG A 71 -7.09 -3.68 -3.57
C ARG A 71 -6.63 -2.37 -2.93
N LEU A 72 -5.75 -1.64 -3.61
CA LEU A 72 -5.37 -0.30 -3.15
C LEU A 72 -6.56 0.64 -3.16
N TYR A 73 -7.38 0.58 -4.21
CA TYR A 73 -8.60 1.36 -4.29
C TYR A 73 -9.53 1.04 -3.12
N LEU A 74 -9.70 -0.24 -2.80
CA LEU A 74 -10.51 -0.67 -1.66
C LEU A 74 -9.93 -0.12 -0.35
N ALA A 75 -8.63 -0.14 -0.19
CA ALA A 75 -8.00 0.40 1.01
C ALA A 75 -8.26 1.90 1.16
N LYS A 76 -8.15 2.65 0.07
CA LYS A 76 -8.40 4.10 0.08
C LYS A 76 -9.86 4.42 0.38
N ASN A 77 -10.79 3.59 -0.07
CA ASN A 77 -12.21 3.85 0.09
C ASN A 77 -12.82 3.23 1.34
N SER A 78 -12.06 2.45 2.09
CA SER A 78 -12.56 1.80 3.31
C SER A 78 -11.89 2.32 4.58
N GLY A 79 -11.36 3.55 4.53
CA GLY A 79 -10.80 4.21 5.70
C GLY A 79 -9.33 4.56 5.61
N ARG A 80 -8.65 4.13 4.55
CA ARG A 80 -7.22 4.39 4.34
C ARG A 80 -6.36 3.80 5.47
N ASN A 81 -5.07 4.01 5.42
CA ASN A 81 -4.11 3.55 6.42
C ASN A 81 -4.26 2.06 6.72
N LYS A 82 -4.24 1.26 5.67
CA LYS A 82 -4.41 -0.19 5.79
C LYS A 82 -3.80 -0.91 4.60
N VAL A 83 -3.62 -2.21 4.76
CA VAL A 83 -3.19 -3.11 3.70
C VAL A 83 -4.37 -4.00 3.33
N VAL A 84 -4.72 -4.04 2.06
CA VAL A 84 -5.78 -4.90 1.55
C VAL A 84 -5.16 -5.97 0.67
N SER A 85 -5.42 -7.22 1.01
CA SER A 85 -4.92 -8.39 0.28
C SER A 85 -6.04 -9.27 -0.27
N GLU A 86 -7.29 -8.86 -0.09
CA GLU A 86 -8.44 -9.60 -0.55
C GLU A 86 -9.43 -8.67 -1.24
N ASP A 87 -10.23 -9.23 -2.11
CA ASP A 87 -11.29 -8.46 -2.76
C ASP A 87 -12.46 -8.30 -1.81
N ALA A 88 -13.19 -7.20 -1.98
CA ALA A 88 -14.36 -6.93 -1.16
C ALA A 88 -15.49 -7.93 -1.42
#